data_a48bd43074b4deb9c5b9c4273f7ac40c
#
_entry.id   a48bd43074b4deb9c5b9c4273f7ac40c
#
_cell.length_a   1.000
_cell.length_b   1.000
_cell.length_c   1.000
_cell.angle_alpha   90.00
_cell.angle_beta   90.00
_cell.angle_gamma   90.00
#
_symmetry.space_group_name_H-M   'P 1'
#
loop_
_entity.id
_entity.type
_entity.pdbx_description
1 polymer ?
#
loop_
_entity_poly.entity_id
_entity_poly.type
_entity_poly.pdbx_seq_one_letter_code
_entity_poly.pdbx_strand_id
1 'polypeptide(L)'
;GPSIVLADDDGSQYFHDKESVTIDPTDARYVYAVWDRLDPEGWGPTLLARSTDGGISWAAPQVIYDPGGAGRQTIGNIVVVAPDGAVFNFFTELVPAPDDPSRTVGYLAVIRSDDKGLNWSEPVRITEILPVGTRIPSSPQIAVRAGEILGTFAVDPIDGTLYAAWQDSRFTGGRHDAIALAWSGDGGASWSPPLRINPDPSVPAFTPTLAALQDGTIGVAYYDFRQSGTGTFQPTELWLATSRDRVTWREKRLAGNFDMLNAPFAGGLFVGDYQGLTGYGSTFVTLYSRVNNGDTQNRTDTFADRIDSGAGVPSALGVPGAARKASVIDWSEQAQQRVGRHLAQVQESRRRQWQRWLESNSPP
;
A
#
# COMPACT_ATOMS: atom_id res chain seq x y z
N GLY A 1 -19.62 7.04 21.40
CA GLY A 1 -19.87 8.50 21.35
C GLY A 1 -20.54 8.87 20.03
N PRO A 2 -21.01 10.10 19.85
CA PRO A 2 -21.50 10.57 18.55
C PRO A 2 -20.36 10.59 17.53
N SER A 3 -20.70 10.47 16.24
CA SER A 3 -19.74 10.67 15.15
C SER A 3 -19.21 12.10 15.15
N ILE A 4 -17.92 12.27 14.91
CA ILE A 4 -17.28 13.57 14.75
C ILE A 4 -16.95 13.75 13.27
N VAL A 5 -17.48 14.80 12.66
CA VAL A 5 -17.18 15.17 11.27
C VAL A 5 -15.87 15.94 11.27
N LEU A 6 -14.85 15.44 10.57
CA LEU A 6 -13.54 16.08 10.46
C LEU A 6 -13.46 17.05 9.29
N ALA A 7 -14.14 16.75 8.19
CA ALA A 7 -14.28 17.62 7.03
C ALA A 7 -15.72 17.55 6.51
N ASP A 8 -16.27 18.70 6.12
CA ASP A 8 -17.59 18.85 5.53
C ASP A 8 -17.47 19.79 4.31
N ASP A 9 -16.72 19.29 3.33
CA ASP A 9 -16.49 20.00 2.08
C ASP A 9 -17.67 19.82 1.12
N ASP A 10 -17.89 20.79 0.22
CA ASP A 10 -18.83 20.63 -0.87
C ASP A 10 -18.34 19.49 -1.79
N GLY A 11 -19.07 18.38 -1.78
CA GLY A 11 -18.74 17.19 -2.58
C GLY A 11 -18.73 17.44 -4.09
N SER A 12 -19.30 18.55 -4.58
CA SER A 12 -19.15 18.96 -5.97
C SER A 12 -17.78 19.52 -6.32
N GLN A 13 -17.03 19.95 -5.31
CA GLN A 13 -15.70 20.54 -5.45
C GLN A 13 -14.57 19.61 -5.02
N TYR A 14 -14.83 18.71 -4.06
CA TYR A 14 -13.82 17.86 -3.48
C TYR A 14 -14.27 16.43 -3.29
N PHE A 15 -13.37 15.50 -3.56
CA PHE A 15 -13.51 14.08 -3.28
C PHE A 15 -12.46 13.64 -2.27
N HIS A 16 -12.89 13.15 -1.09
CA HIS A 16 -12.02 12.59 -0.07
C HIS A 16 -11.81 11.09 -0.32
N ASP A 17 -10.60 10.60 -0.15
CA ASP A 17 -10.26 9.20 -0.39
C ASP A 17 -9.16 8.72 0.57
N LYS A 18 -9.14 7.42 0.86
CA LYS A 18 -8.08 6.69 1.56
C LYS A 18 -7.76 7.22 2.96
N GLU A 19 -8.78 7.40 3.78
CA GLU A 19 -8.66 7.83 5.16
C GLU A 19 -7.94 6.79 6.02
N SER A 20 -7.05 7.24 6.89
CA SER A 20 -6.33 6.44 7.87
C SER A 20 -6.29 7.12 9.22
N VAL A 21 -6.36 6.34 10.29
CA VAL A 21 -6.29 6.85 11.68
C VAL A 21 -5.21 6.12 12.45
N THR A 22 -4.34 6.86 13.13
CA THR A 22 -3.27 6.32 13.96
C THR A 22 -3.28 6.97 15.34
N ILE A 23 -3.24 6.14 16.39
CA ILE A 23 -3.01 6.59 17.77
C ILE A 23 -1.50 6.59 18.01
N ASP A 24 -0.99 7.65 18.63
CA ASP A 24 0.41 7.75 19.02
C ASP A 24 0.74 6.72 20.13
N PRO A 25 1.60 5.73 19.89
CA PRO A 25 1.93 4.73 20.89
C PRO A 25 2.78 5.27 22.04
N THR A 26 3.38 6.46 21.89
CA THR A 26 4.20 7.12 22.93
C THR A 26 3.38 8.04 23.82
N ASP A 27 2.23 8.53 23.32
CA ASP A 27 1.28 9.37 24.06
C ASP A 27 -0.12 9.26 23.44
N ALA A 28 -0.96 8.39 24.00
CA ALA A 28 -2.29 8.09 23.47
C ALA A 28 -3.28 9.27 23.45
N ARG A 29 -2.90 10.44 23.99
CA ARG A 29 -3.69 11.68 23.81
C ARG A 29 -3.64 12.17 22.35
N TYR A 30 -2.55 11.88 21.63
CA TYR A 30 -2.42 12.26 20.24
C TYR A 30 -3.03 11.18 19.33
N VAL A 31 -3.92 11.61 18.47
CA VAL A 31 -4.53 10.79 17.42
C VAL A 31 -4.47 11.59 16.11
N TYR A 32 -4.07 10.91 15.05
CA TYR A 32 -3.89 11.50 13.73
C TYR A 32 -4.87 10.85 12.76
N ALA A 33 -5.70 11.65 12.11
CA ALA A 33 -6.50 11.24 10.96
C ALA A 33 -5.93 11.90 9.72
N VAL A 34 -5.57 11.13 8.71
CA VAL A 34 -4.93 11.59 7.48
C VAL A 34 -5.65 11.02 6.26
N TRP A 35 -5.75 11.82 5.20
CA TRP A 35 -6.38 11.42 3.94
C TRP A 35 -5.91 12.29 2.78
N ASP A 36 -6.27 11.92 1.56
CA ASP A 36 -6.12 12.77 0.38
C ASP A 36 -7.47 13.37 -0.04
N ARG A 37 -7.41 14.57 -0.59
CA ARG A 37 -8.56 15.31 -1.11
C ARG A 37 -8.28 15.69 -2.56
N LEU A 38 -9.14 15.25 -3.47
CA LEU A 38 -8.98 15.49 -4.91
C LEU A 38 -9.97 16.55 -5.38
N ASP A 39 -9.51 17.51 -6.19
CA ASP A 39 -10.33 18.48 -6.87
C ASP A 39 -10.59 18.11 -8.36
N PRO A 40 -11.46 18.85 -9.09
CA PRO A 40 -11.77 18.58 -10.49
C PRO A 40 -10.56 18.65 -11.44
N GLU A 41 -9.56 19.46 -11.12
CA GLU A 41 -8.34 19.63 -11.88
C GLU A 41 -7.31 18.51 -11.62
N GLY A 42 -7.62 17.62 -10.67
CA GLY A 42 -6.75 16.52 -10.26
C GLY A 42 -5.64 16.95 -9.31
N TRP A 43 -5.81 18.08 -8.61
CA TRP A 43 -4.96 18.44 -7.49
C TRP A 43 -5.39 17.71 -6.22
N GLY A 44 -4.46 17.01 -5.58
CA GLY A 44 -4.74 16.15 -4.44
C GLY A 44 -3.71 16.28 -3.32
N PRO A 45 -3.83 17.30 -2.43
CA PRO A 45 -2.97 17.43 -1.27
C PRO A 45 -3.29 16.38 -0.20
N THR A 46 -2.34 16.18 0.71
CA THR A 46 -2.54 15.43 1.95
C THR A 46 -3.12 16.33 3.03
N LEU A 47 -4.24 15.92 3.62
CA LEU A 47 -4.86 16.56 4.77
C LEU A 47 -4.64 15.75 6.04
N LEU A 48 -4.50 16.46 7.17
CA LEU A 48 -4.40 15.86 8.50
C LEU A 48 -5.29 16.62 9.48
N ALA A 49 -6.11 15.88 10.24
CA ALA A 49 -6.73 16.36 11.46
C ALA A 49 -6.05 15.70 12.66
N ARG A 50 -5.84 16.45 13.73
CA ARG A 50 -5.15 15.99 14.94
C ARG A 50 -6.01 16.19 16.17
N SER A 51 -6.06 15.14 17.02
CA SER A 51 -6.57 15.22 18.39
C SER A 51 -5.41 15.27 19.40
N THR A 52 -5.63 15.93 20.52
CA THR A 52 -4.71 15.99 21.67
C THR A 52 -5.34 15.49 22.97
N ASP A 53 -6.51 14.89 22.89
CA ASP A 53 -7.32 14.41 24.01
C ASP A 53 -7.89 12.99 23.81
N GLY A 54 -7.17 12.19 23.01
CA GLY A 54 -7.54 10.79 22.74
C GLY A 54 -8.72 10.63 21.79
N GLY A 55 -8.93 11.59 20.87
CA GLY A 55 -9.99 11.54 19.88
C GLY A 55 -11.32 12.13 20.34
N ILE A 56 -11.38 12.76 21.52
CA ILE A 56 -12.59 13.39 22.03
C ILE A 56 -12.91 14.67 21.26
N SER A 57 -11.88 15.47 20.98
CA SER A 57 -11.99 16.65 20.10
C SER A 57 -10.85 16.67 19.07
N TRP A 58 -11.06 17.40 17.99
CA TRP A 58 -10.15 17.45 16.84
C TRP A 58 -9.90 18.89 16.40
N ALA A 59 -8.66 19.17 16.06
CA ALA A 59 -8.32 20.41 15.35
C ALA A 59 -8.88 20.38 13.92
N ALA A 60 -9.12 21.55 13.34
CA ALA A 60 -9.50 21.65 11.94
C ALA A 60 -8.45 21.00 11.03
N PRO A 61 -8.85 20.33 9.93
CA PRO A 61 -7.92 19.76 8.98
C PRO A 61 -6.94 20.79 8.42
N GLN A 62 -5.70 20.36 8.23
CA GLN A 62 -4.63 21.18 7.63
C GLN A 62 -4.03 20.41 6.46
N VAL A 63 -3.62 21.13 5.41
CA VAL A 63 -2.77 20.58 4.36
C VAL A 63 -1.36 20.44 4.94
N ILE A 64 -0.88 19.20 5.04
CA ILE A 64 0.46 18.89 5.56
C ILE A 64 1.47 18.63 4.43
N TYR A 65 0.98 18.36 3.24
CA TYR A 65 1.77 18.28 2.02
C TYR A 65 0.94 18.68 0.79
N ASP A 66 1.50 19.58 -0.03
CA ASP A 66 0.92 20.00 -1.31
C ASP A 66 1.84 19.58 -2.46
N PRO A 67 1.38 18.68 -3.35
CA PRO A 67 2.18 18.22 -4.49
C PRO A 67 2.33 19.26 -5.61
N GLY A 68 1.69 20.44 -5.50
CA GLY A 68 1.92 21.57 -6.37
C GLY A 68 1.01 21.69 -7.59
N GLY A 69 -0.31 21.64 -7.41
CA GLY A 69 -1.31 22.06 -8.41
C GLY A 69 -1.87 20.94 -9.31
N ALA A 70 -2.52 21.33 -10.38
CA ALA A 70 -3.32 20.47 -11.24
C ALA A 70 -2.57 19.22 -11.76
N GLY A 71 -3.24 18.08 -11.76
CA GLY A 71 -2.67 16.79 -12.18
C GLY A 71 -1.63 16.19 -11.23
N ARG A 72 -1.44 16.80 -10.05
CA ARG A 72 -0.53 16.33 -9.00
C ARG A 72 -1.31 15.95 -7.76
N GLN A 73 -1.10 14.75 -7.27
CA GLN A 73 -1.89 14.24 -6.15
C GLN A 73 -1.09 13.28 -5.27
N THR A 74 -1.52 13.20 -4.01
CA THR A 74 -1.14 12.15 -3.09
C THR A 74 -2.23 11.09 -3.02
N ILE A 75 -1.89 9.88 -2.57
CA ILE A 75 -2.86 8.82 -2.27
C ILE A 75 -2.27 7.83 -1.27
N GLY A 76 -3.17 7.22 -0.47
CA GLY A 76 -2.80 6.16 0.46
C GLY A 76 -1.95 6.66 1.62
N ASN A 77 -2.35 7.79 2.18
CA ASN A 77 -1.70 8.40 3.32
C ASN A 77 -1.79 7.51 4.57
N ILE A 78 -0.66 7.25 5.22
CA ILE A 78 -0.57 6.47 6.46
C ILE A 78 0.41 7.14 7.41
N VAL A 79 -0.06 7.42 8.63
CA VAL A 79 0.79 7.90 9.72
C VAL A 79 1.37 6.73 10.50
N VAL A 80 2.68 6.75 10.75
CA VAL A 80 3.35 5.91 11.75
C VAL A 80 4.12 6.78 12.74
N VAL A 81 4.29 6.31 13.98
CA VAL A 81 5.00 7.05 15.03
C VAL A 81 6.14 6.20 15.55
N ALA A 82 7.35 6.73 15.49
CA ALA A 82 8.56 6.06 15.96
C ALA A 82 8.65 6.04 17.49
N PRO A 83 9.47 5.16 18.08
CA PRO A 83 9.63 5.05 19.53
C PRO A 83 10.11 6.34 20.21
N ASP A 84 10.84 7.20 19.51
CA ASP A 84 11.29 8.52 19.97
C ASP A 84 10.17 9.60 19.90
N GLY A 85 9.02 9.25 19.36
CA GLY A 85 7.86 10.12 19.23
C GLY A 85 7.84 10.95 17.94
N ALA A 86 8.79 10.77 17.03
CA ALA A 86 8.74 11.35 15.68
C ALA A 86 7.56 10.76 14.89
N VAL A 87 6.84 11.61 14.19
CA VAL A 87 5.65 11.25 13.41
C VAL A 87 6.01 11.29 11.93
N PHE A 88 5.67 10.24 11.21
CA PHE A 88 5.91 10.13 9.77
C PHE A 88 4.58 9.97 9.05
N ASN A 89 4.35 10.74 7.99
CA ASN A 89 3.26 10.48 7.05
C ASN A 89 3.85 9.97 5.74
N PHE A 90 3.44 8.78 5.35
CA PHE A 90 3.81 8.13 4.10
C PHE A 90 2.67 8.25 3.10
N PHE A 91 3.00 8.34 1.82
CA PHE A 91 2.02 8.41 0.74
C PHE A 91 2.65 8.01 -0.60
N THR A 92 1.81 7.76 -1.58
CA THR A 92 2.21 7.73 -2.99
C THR A 92 1.92 9.10 -3.60
N GLU A 93 2.95 9.72 -4.17
CA GLU A 93 2.84 10.96 -4.96
C GLU A 93 2.71 10.58 -6.44
N LEU A 94 1.65 11.04 -7.11
CA LEU A 94 1.44 10.88 -8.56
C LEU A 94 1.59 12.26 -9.22
N VAL A 95 2.55 12.38 -10.13
CA VAL A 95 2.89 13.65 -10.78
C VAL A 95 3.18 13.45 -12.27
N PRO A 96 3.04 14.50 -13.10
CA PRO A 96 3.58 14.48 -14.46
C PRO A 96 5.08 14.18 -14.47
N ALA A 97 5.53 13.35 -15.41
CA ALA A 97 6.95 13.03 -15.54
C ALA A 97 7.74 14.30 -15.92
N PRO A 98 8.95 14.51 -15.36
CA PRO A 98 9.75 15.71 -15.63
C PRO A 98 10.16 15.86 -17.11
N ASP A 99 10.38 14.74 -17.80
CA ASP A 99 10.80 14.65 -19.20
C ASP A 99 9.65 14.65 -20.20
N ASP A 100 8.44 14.25 -19.76
CA ASP A 100 7.23 14.19 -20.58
C ASP A 100 5.98 14.41 -19.71
N PRO A 101 5.45 15.63 -19.63
CA PRO A 101 4.27 15.93 -18.79
C PRO A 101 2.98 15.19 -19.18
N SER A 102 2.94 14.56 -20.36
CA SER A 102 1.81 13.71 -20.75
C SER A 102 1.83 12.32 -20.09
N ARG A 103 2.97 11.96 -19.50
CA ARG A 103 3.20 10.70 -18.77
C ARG A 103 3.11 10.94 -17.26
N THR A 104 2.47 10.05 -16.55
CA THR A 104 2.43 10.05 -15.08
C THR A 104 3.54 9.18 -14.52
N VAL A 105 4.21 9.66 -13.47
CA VAL A 105 5.12 8.90 -12.62
C VAL A 105 4.61 8.90 -11.19
N GLY A 106 4.92 7.82 -10.46
CA GLY A 106 4.55 7.66 -9.06
C GLY A 106 5.78 7.46 -8.19
N TYR A 107 5.78 8.09 -7.03
CA TYR A 107 6.83 7.93 -6.02
C TYR A 107 6.21 7.55 -4.68
N LEU A 108 6.77 6.55 -3.99
CA LEU A 108 6.57 6.49 -2.55
C LEU A 108 7.36 7.63 -1.92
N ALA A 109 6.73 8.34 -1.00
CA ALA A 109 7.33 9.47 -0.31
C ALA A 109 6.97 9.48 1.18
N VAL A 110 7.75 10.20 1.96
CA VAL A 110 7.56 10.40 3.39
C VAL A 110 7.87 11.83 3.78
N ILE A 111 7.07 12.37 4.70
CA ILE A 111 7.34 13.61 5.44
C ILE A 111 7.41 13.30 6.93
N ARG A 112 8.21 14.07 7.66
CA ARG A 112 8.48 13.88 9.09
C ARG A 112 8.03 15.10 9.90
N SER A 113 7.53 14.85 11.10
CA SER A 113 7.26 15.85 12.13
C SER A 113 7.91 15.44 13.45
N ASP A 114 8.64 16.36 14.06
CA ASP A 114 9.27 16.18 15.39
C ASP A 114 8.47 16.85 16.50
N ASP A 115 7.31 17.43 16.20
CA ASP A 115 6.47 18.21 17.11
C ASP A 115 5.00 17.75 17.12
N LYS A 116 4.80 16.42 17.02
CA LYS A 116 3.49 15.78 17.07
C LYS A 116 2.53 16.26 15.97
N GLY A 117 3.05 16.46 14.75
CA GLY A 117 2.24 16.79 13.58
C GLY A 117 1.88 18.27 13.43
N LEU A 118 2.56 19.20 14.13
CA LEU A 118 2.36 20.62 13.96
C LEU A 118 3.10 21.18 12.73
N ASN A 119 4.35 20.79 12.56
CA ASN A 119 5.18 21.16 11.43
C ASN A 119 5.73 19.91 10.74
N TRP A 120 5.90 19.97 9.43
CA TRP A 120 6.33 18.86 8.61
C TRP A 120 7.54 19.23 7.75
N SER A 121 8.41 18.26 7.52
CA SER A 121 9.57 18.41 6.65
C SER A 121 9.16 18.48 5.17
N GLU A 122 10.11 18.90 4.32
CA GLU A 122 10.04 18.60 2.90
C GLU A 122 9.96 17.08 2.65
N PRO A 123 9.33 16.65 1.55
CA PRO A 123 9.18 15.23 1.25
C PRO A 123 10.51 14.58 0.85
N VAL A 124 10.76 13.39 1.38
CA VAL A 124 11.80 12.49 0.89
C VAL A 124 11.15 11.44 0.00
N ARG A 125 11.51 11.40 -1.28
CA ARG A 125 11.07 10.34 -2.20
C ARG A 125 11.87 9.08 -1.92
N ILE A 126 11.18 8.03 -1.48
CA ILE A 126 11.76 6.72 -1.15
C ILE A 126 12.22 6.03 -2.43
N THR A 127 11.35 5.96 -3.41
CA THR A 127 11.59 5.32 -4.71
C THR A 127 10.49 5.67 -5.71
N GLU A 128 10.80 5.64 -6.99
CA GLU A 128 9.77 5.55 -8.03
C GLU A 128 9.09 4.18 -7.94
N ILE A 129 7.75 4.14 -8.01
CA ILE A 129 6.98 2.91 -8.11
C ILE A 129 6.76 2.55 -9.57
N LEU A 130 6.83 1.25 -9.87
CA LEU A 130 6.78 0.75 -11.25
C LEU A 130 5.70 -0.33 -11.42
N PRO A 131 4.43 -0.09 -11.02
CA PRO A 131 3.38 -1.07 -11.15
C PRO A 131 2.93 -1.21 -12.62
N VAL A 132 2.53 -2.42 -12.99
CA VAL A 132 1.89 -2.70 -14.29
C VAL A 132 0.50 -3.32 -14.13
N GLY A 133 0.05 -3.45 -12.86
CA GLY A 133 -1.20 -4.07 -12.47
C GLY A 133 -1.17 -5.59 -12.50
N THR A 134 -2.03 -6.16 -11.68
CA THR A 134 -2.16 -7.61 -11.54
C THR A 134 -3.17 -8.18 -12.52
N ARG A 135 -2.84 -9.29 -13.14
CA ARG A 135 -3.71 -10.00 -14.09
C ARG A 135 -3.74 -11.49 -13.77
N ILE A 136 -4.85 -12.13 -14.11
CA ILE A 136 -4.99 -13.58 -13.98
C ILE A 136 -4.02 -14.30 -14.92
N PRO A 137 -3.06 -15.10 -14.43
CA PRO A 137 -2.06 -15.76 -15.29
C PRO A 137 -2.65 -16.67 -16.36
N SER A 138 -3.71 -17.43 -16.01
CA SER A 138 -4.42 -18.33 -16.94
C SER A 138 -5.33 -17.59 -17.93
N SER A 139 -5.60 -16.30 -17.70
CA SER A 139 -6.49 -15.44 -18.51
C SER A 139 -6.04 -13.99 -18.44
N PRO A 140 -4.92 -13.61 -19.09
CA PRO A 140 -4.27 -12.30 -18.89
C PRO A 140 -5.10 -11.08 -19.32
N GLN A 141 -6.21 -11.27 -20.01
CA GLN A 141 -7.19 -10.22 -20.31
C GLN A 141 -8.00 -9.79 -19.08
N ILE A 142 -8.07 -10.64 -18.03
CA ILE A 142 -8.82 -10.36 -16.81
C ILE A 142 -7.89 -9.66 -15.81
N ALA A 143 -8.25 -8.44 -15.45
CA ALA A 143 -7.53 -7.67 -14.43
C ALA A 143 -7.98 -8.05 -13.02
N VAL A 144 -7.05 -7.98 -12.07
CA VAL A 144 -7.32 -7.95 -10.63
C VAL A 144 -7.10 -6.53 -10.15
N ARG A 145 -8.09 -5.95 -9.47
CA ARG A 145 -7.91 -4.69 -8.75
C ARG A 145 -7.21 -4.99 -7.44
N ALA A 146 -5.98 -4.52 -7.30
CA ALA A 146 -5.06 -4.92 -6.25
C ALA A 146 -4.49 -3.74 -5.44
N GLY A 147 -4.96 -2.51 -5.66
CA GLY A 147 -4.43 -1.32 -4.99
C GLY A 147 -2.94 -1.08 -5.28
N GLU A 148 -2.49 -1.35 -6.48
CA GLU A 148 -1.07 -1.45 -6.88
C GLU A 148 -0.25 -0.16 -6.74
N ILE A 149 -0.93 0.99 -6.55
CA ILE A 149 -0.27 2.28 -6.25
C ILE A 149 -0.23 2.58 -4.76
N LEU A 150 -0.77 1.71 -3.92
CA LEU A 150 -0.82 1.89 -2.47
C LEU A 150 0.38 1.20 -1.83
N GLY A 151 1.23 1.99 -1.17
CA GLY A 151 2.25 1.48 -0.29
C GLY A 151 1.67 1.06 1.07
N THR A 152 2.37 0.20 1.77
CA THR A 152 2.12 -0.14 3.17
C THR A 152 3.38 0.13 3.98
N PHE A 153 3.21 0.63 5.21
CA PHE A 153 4.31 1.20 5.97
C PHE A 153 4.25 0.73 7.43
N ALA A 154 5.44 0.56 8.02
CA ALA A 154 5.58 0.23 9.43
C ALA A 154 6.85 0.88 10.00
N VAL A 155 6.91 0.98 11.32
CA VAL A 155 8.10 1.35 12.07
C VAL A 155 8.44 0.22 13.04
N ASP A 156 9.71 -0.09 13.17
CA ASP A 156 10.19 -1.00 14.22
C ASP A 156 9.98 -0.33 15.58
N PRO A 157 9.21 -0.94 16.49
CA PRO A 157 8.91 -0.34 17.77
C PRO A 157 10.11 -0.31 18.75
N ILE A 158 11.25 -0.90 18.39
CA ILE A 158 12.46 -0.96 19.21
C ILE A 158 13.50 0.05 18.76
N ASP A 159 13.89 0.00 17.48
CA ASP A 159 15.02 0.79 16.96
C ASP A 159 14.58 1.94 16.04
N GLY A 160 13.27 2.06 15.75
CA GLY A 160 12.74 3.12 14.90
C GLY A 160 13.01 2.94 13.41
N THR A 161 13.52 1.79 12.97
CA THR A 161 13.68 1.50 11.55
C THR A 161 12.33 1.60 10.83
N LEU A 162 12.28 2.41 9.78
CA LEU A 162 11.10 2.58 8.94
C LEU A 162 11.11 1.55 7.82
N TYR A 163 9.94 1.02 7.48
CA TYR A 163 9.75 0.06 6.40
C TYR A 163 8.64 0.51 5.45
N ALA A 164 8.86 0.26 4.16
CA ALA A 164 7.86 0.45 3.10
C ALA A 164 7.79 -0.80 2.23
N ALA A 165 6.58 -1.32 1.95
CA ALA A 165 6.39 -2.40 1.00
C ALA A 165 5.31 -2.01 -0.02
N TRP A 166 5.45 -2.46 -1.27
CA TRP A 166 4.57 -2.10 -2.38
C TRP A 166 4.64 -3.12 -3.51
N GLN A 167 3.71 -3.00 -4.47
CA GLN A 167 3.74 -3.75 -5.73
C GLN A 167 4.68 -3.07 -6.73
N ASP A 168 5.52 -3.87 -7.40
CA ASP A 168 6.51 -3.34 -8.31
C ASP A 168 6.95 -4.36 -9.37
N SER A 169 6.99 -3.94 -10.62
CA SER A 169 7.39 -4.78 -11.73
C SER A 169 8.88 -4.74 -12.09
N ARG A 170 9.71 -3.97 -11.34
CA ARG A 170 11.17 -3.85 -11.60
C ARG A 170 11.90 -5.20 -11.60
N PHE A 171 11.44 -6.14 -10.79
CA PHE A 171 12.06 -7.47 -10.66
C PHE A 171 11.69 -8.42 -11.80
N THR A 172 10.73 -8.02 -12.63
CA THR A 172 10.17 -8.85 -13.70
C THR A 172 10.37 -8.22 -15.09
N GLY A 173 11.06 -7.07 -15.16
CA GLY A 173 11.22 -6.31 -16.41
C GLY A 173 9.88 -5.78 -16.94
N GLY A 174 8.97 -5.36 -16.05
CA GLY A 174 7.67 -4.80 -16.39
C GLY A 174 6.67 -5.83 -16.92
N ARG A 175 6.83 -7.13 -16.62
CA ARG A 175 5.88 -8.17 -17.08
C ARG A 175 4.69 -8.31 -16.16
N HIS A 176 4.91 -8.31 -14.86
CA HIS A 176 3.90 -8.36 -13.79
C HIS A 176 4.50 -7.82 -12.50
N ASP A 177 3.65 -7.53 -11.53
CA ASP A 177 4.09 -7.03 -10.24
C ASP A 177 4.60 -8.16 -9.33
N ALA A 178 5.59 -7.82 -8.52
CA ALA A 178 6.13 -8.55 -7.40
C ALA A 178 6.00 -7.68 -6.15
N ILE A 179 6.31 -8.20 -4.96
CA ILE A 179 6.33 -7.41 -3.74
C ILE A 179 7.74 -6.89 -3.48
N ALA A 180 7.87 -5.58 -3.40
CA ALA A 180 9.07 -4.86 -3.03
C ALA A 180 9.05 -4.45 -1.56
N LEU A 181 10.23 -4.35 -0.93
CA LEU A 181 10.45 -3.82 0.41
C LEU A 181 11.66 -2.89 0.38
N ALA A 182 11.59 -1.76 1.07
CA ALA A 182 12.73 -0.91 1.40
C ALA A 182 12.66 -0.51 2.88
N TRP A 183 13.79 -0.07 3.45
CA TRP A 183 13.86 0.39 4.84
C TRP A 183 14.82 1.56 4.99
N SER A 184 14.61 2.32 6.05
CA SER A 184 15.45 3.44 6.49
C SER A 184 15.80 3.27 7.97
N GLY A 185 17.07 3.39 8.30
CA GLY A 185 17.58 3.38 9.68
C GLY A 185 17.99 4.78 10.19
N ASP A 186 17.71 5.83 9.44
CA ASP A 186 18.12 7.21 9.72
C ASP A 186 16.95 8.20 9.76
N GLY A 187 15.76 7.70 10.18
CA GLY A 187 14.57 8.52 10.30
C GLY A 187 14.00 9.01 8.96
N GLY A 188 14.12 8.21 7.92
CA GLY A 188 13.54 8.48 6.60
C GLY A 188 14.41 9.34 5.68
N ALA A 189 15.61 9.74 6.12
CA ALA A 189 16.50 10.60 5.33
C ALA A 189 17.12 9.85 4.13
N SER A 190 17.42 8.56 4.29
CA SER A 190 17.87 7.70 3.20
C SER A 190 17.24 6.30 3.28
N TRP A 191 17.18 5.61 2.13
CA TRP A 191 16.47 4.33 1.99
C TRP A 191 17.32 3.27 1.31
N SER A 192 17.14 2.03 1.72
CA SER A 192 17.77 0.90 1.06
C SER A 192 17.27 0.75 -0.38
N PRO A 193 18.09 0.16 -1.28
CA PRO A 193 17.55 -0.30 -2.56
C PRO A 193 16.38 -1.28 -2.36
N PRO A 194 15.36 -1.26 -3.22
CA PRO A 194 14.24 -2.19 -3.16
C PRO A 194 14.68 -3.66 -3.19
N LEU A 195 14.13 -4.45 -2.28
CA LEU A 195 14.32 -5.89 -2.15
C LEU A 195 13.03 -6.61 -2.53
N ARG A 196 13.10 -7.64 -3.39
CA ARG A 196 11.93 -8.48 -3.67
C ARG A 196 11.64 -9.43 -2.52
N ILE A 197 10.36 -9.56 -2.12
CA ILE A 197 9.91 -10.41 -1.01
C ILE A 197 9.34 -11.74 -1.48
N ASN A 198 8.46 -11.77 -2.48
CA ASN A 198 7.96 -13.04 -3.02
C ASN A 198 9.09 -13.86 -3.65
N PRO A 199 9.17 -15.20 -3.38
CA PRO A 199 10.35 -16.01 -3.75
C PRO A 199 10.55 -16.17 -5.25
N ASP A 200 9.47 -16.37 -5.99
CA ASP A 200 9.52 -16.63 -7.43
C ASP A 200 9.23 -15.35 -8.23
N PRO A 201 10.20 -14.86 -9.04
CA PRO A 201 9.99 -13.69 -9.87
C PRO A 201 9.06 -13.94 -11.06
N SER A 202 8.71 -15.19 -11.35
CA SER A 202 7.78 -15.53 -12.43
C SER A 202 6.32 -15.52 -11.99
N VAL A 203 6.07 -15.40 -10.68
CA VAL A 203 4.73 -15.42 -10.07
C VAL A 203 4.28 -14.01 -9.73
N PRO A 204 3.13 -13.56 -10.27
CA PRO A 204 2.53 -12.29 -9.85
C PRO A 204 2.14 -12.32 -8.38
N ALA A 205 2.51 -11.27 -7.64
CA ALA A 205 2.15 -11.08 -6.23
C ALA A 205 1.57 -9.68 -6.03
N PHE A 206 0.59 -9.56 -5.11
CA PHE A 206 -0.22 -8.35 -5.02
C PHE A 206 -0.79 -8.09 -3.62
N THR A 207 -1.28 -6.88 -3.41
CA THR A 207 -1.89 -6.35 -2.18
C THR A 207 -1.06 -6.67 -0.94
N PRO A 208 0.17 -6.11 -0.80
CA PRO A 208 1.00 -6.33 0.38
C PRO A 208 0.44 -5.61 1.60
N THR A 209 0.72 -6.15 2.78
CA THR A 209 0.61 -5.45 4.07
C THR A 209 1.85 -5.76 4.91
N LEU A 210 2.24 -4.84 5.80
CA LEU A 210 3.51 -4.86 6.51
C LEU A 210 3.32 -4.54 7.98
N ALA A 211 4.03 -5.27 8.85
CA ALA A 211 4.15 -4.93 10.27
C ALA A 211 5.53 -5.30 10.81
N ALA A 212 5.96 -4.62 11.87
CA ALA A 212 7.13 -4.96 12.66
C ALA A 212 6.71 -5.32 14.09
N LEU A 213 7.36 -6.33 14.67
CA LEU A 213 7.10 -6.83 16.04
C LEU A 213 8.12 -6.30 17.04
N GLN A 214 7.77 -6.36 18.31
CA GLN A 214 8.66 -5.99 19.42
C GLN A 214 9.89 -6.89 19.58
N ASP A 215 9.96 -8.03 18.88
CA ASP A 215 11.14 -8.90 18.86
C ASP A 215 12.07 -8.65 17.65
N GLY A 216 11.85 -7.56 16.91
CA GLY A 216 12.59 -7.15 15.70
C GLY A 216 12.22 -7.96 14.45
N THR A 217 11.17 -8.79 14.52
CA THR A 217 10.69 -9.51 13.34
C THR A 217 9.82 -8.61 12.48
N ILE A 218 10.16 -8.46 11.20
CA ILE A 218 9.27 -7.86 10.21
C ILE A 218 8.45 -8.94 9.51
N GLY A 219 7.21 -8.62 9.18
CA GLY A 219 6.29 -9.48 8.43
C GLY A 219 5.68 -8.74 7.25
N VAL A 220 5.63 -9.40 6.10
CA VAL A 220 4.95 -8.91 4.88
C VAL A 220 3.97 -9.99 4.44
N ALA A 221 2.67 -9.69 4.52
CA ALA A 221 1.66 -10.59 3.97
C ALA A 221 1.25 -10.11 2.57
N TYR A 222 0.96 -11.04 1.68
CA TYR A 222 0.59 -10.74 0.29
C TYR A 222 -0.11 -11.95 -0.36
N TYR A 223 -0.95 -11.67 -1.35
CA TYR A 223 -1.50 -12.70 -2.22
C TYR A 223 -0.56 -13.01 -3.37
N ASP A 224 -0.62 -14.26 -3.88
CA ASP A 224 0.03 -14.62 -5.13
C ASP A 224 -0.69 -15.73 -5.90
N PHE A 225 -0.21 -15.98 -7.13
CA PHE A 225 -0.69 -17.00 -8.04
C PHE A 225 0.36 -18.10 -8.26
N ARG A 226 1.05 -18.56 -7.21
CA ARG A 226 2.11 -19.58 -7.34
C ARG A 226 1.59 -20.97 -7.74
N GLN A 227 0.29 -21.23 -7.59
CA GLN A 227 -0.34 -22.44 -8.09
C GLN A 227 -0.85 -22.22 -9.52
N SER A 228 -0.58 -23.19 -10.40
CA SER A 228 -1.03 -23.12 -11.79
C SER A 228 -2.55 -23.11 -11.88
N GLY A 229 -3.09 -22.11 -12.57
CA GLY A 229 -4.50 -21.99 -12.87
C GLY A 229 -4.89 -22.65 -14.17
N THR A 230 -6.20 -22.77 -14.37
CA THR A 230 -6.84 -23.13 -15.64
C THR A 230 -7.71 -21.98 -16.12
N GLY A 231 -8.27 -22.06 -17.33
CA GLY A 231 -9.19 -21.01 -17.81
C GLY A 231 -10.47 -20.85 -16.98
N THR A 232 -10.79 -21.82 -16.10
CA THR A 232 -12.00 -21.85 -15.26
C THR A 232 -11.74 -21.82 -13.77
N PHE A 233 -10.47 -21.86 -13.35
CA PHE A 233 -10.07 -21.83 -11.93
C PHE A 233 -8.69 -21.20 -11.80
N GLN A 234 -8.59 -20.14 -10.99
CA GLN A 234 -7.31 -19.50 -10.66
C GLN A 234 -7.04 -19.60 -9.16
N PRO A 235 -6.25 -20.60 -8.73
CA PRO A 235 -5.86 -20.71 -7.33
C PRO A 235 -5.13 -19.47 -6.88
N THR A 236 -5.55 -18.94 -5.73
CA THR A 236 -4.94 -17.78 -5.09
C THR A 236 -4.62 -18.14 -3.66
N GLU A 237 -3.46 -17.75 -3.20
CA GLU A 237 -2.98 -18.02 -1.86
C GLU A 237 -2.55 -16.72 -1.17
N LEU A 238 -2.75 -16.66 0.15
CA LEU A 238 -2.21 -15.62 1.01
C LEU A 238 -1.01 -16.17 1.79
N TRP A 239 0.09 -15.46 1.74
CA TRP A 239 1.34 -15.80 2.39
C TRP A 239 1.80 -14.71 3.35
N LEU A 240 2.46 -15.10 4.44
CA LEU A 240 3.22 -14.23 5.31
C LEU A 240 4.70 -14.57 5.19
N ALA A 241 5.49 -13.63 4.70
CA ALA A 241 6.95 -13.69 4.74
C ALA A 241 7.47 -12.95 5.96
N THR A 242 8.36 -13.57 6.76
CA THR A 242 8.94 -12.98 7.97
C THR A 242 10.44 -13.01 7.96
N SER A 243 11.09 -12.00 8.56
CA SER A 243 12.54 -11.90 8.70
C SER A 243 12.92 -11.05 9.91
N ARG A 244 14.08 -11.35 10.54
CA ARG A 244 14.71 -10.51 11.59
C ARG A 244 15.92 -9.73 11.08
N ASP A 245 16.52 -10.19 9.99
CA ASP A 245 17.78 -9.67 9.46
C ASP A 245 17.65 -9.08 8.06
N ARG A 246 16.44 -9.13 7.48
CA ARG A 246 16.11 -8.70 6.09
C ARG A 246 16.87 -9.49 5.02
N VAL A 247 17.56 -10.57 5.42
CA VAL A 247 18.35 -11.47 4.56
C VAL A 247 17.72 -12.86 4.52
N THR A 248 17.47 -13.42 5.70
CA THR A 248 16.87 -14.74 5.87
C THR A 248 15.36 -14.61 6.05
N TRP A 249 14.60 -15.22 5.16
CA TRP A 249 13.15 -15.14 5.17
C TRP A 249 12.52 -16.50 5.43
N ARG A 250 11.40 -16.48 6.11
CA ARG A 250 10.51 -17.64 6.31
C ARG A 250 9.17 -17.31 5.71
N GLU A 251 8.47 -18.30 5.16
CA GLU A 251 7.12 -18.13 4.64
C GLU A 251 6.15 -19.08 5.31
N LYS A 252 4.97 -18.59 5.59
CA LYS A 252 3.82 -19.36 6.06
C LYS A 252 2.62 -19.04 5.18
N ARG A 253 1.98 -20.08 4.65
CA ARG A 253 0.69 -19.95 4.00
C ARG A 253 -0.38 -19.67 5.05
N LEU A 254 -1.13 -18.60 4.91
CA LEU A 254 -2.25 -18.22 5.77
C LEU A 254 -3.57 -18.71 5.20
N ALA A 255 -3.80 -18.51 3.90
CA ALA A 255 -4.97 -19.02 3.21
C ALA A 255 -4.59 -19.50 1.81
N GLY A 256 -5.37 -20.42 1.26
CA GLY A 256 -5.07 -20.90 -0.06
C GLY A 256 -6.18 -21.63 -0.76
N ASN A 257 -5.96 -21.78 -2.08
CA ASN A 257 -6.82 -22.46 -3.04
C ASN A 257 -8.24 -21.88 -3.10
N PHE A 258 -8.40 -20.58 -2.85
CA PHE A 258 -9.62 -19.92 -3.27
C PHE A 258 -9.51 -19.46 -4.73
N ASP A 259 -10.63 -19.48 -5.43
CA ASP A 259 -10.67 -19.18 -6.86
C ASP A 259 -10.86 -17.68 -7.11
N MET A 260 -9.82 -16.98 -7.55
CA MET A 260 -9.92 -15.56 -7.87
C MET A 260 -10.96 -15.26 -8.96
N LEU A 261 -11.26 -16.18 -9.87
CA LEU A 261 -12.26 -15.98 -10.91
C LEU A 261 -13.69 -15.83 -10.36
N ASN A 262 -13.94 -16.28 -9.12
CA ASN A 262 -15.21 -16.09 -8.42
C ASN A 262 -15.29 -14.79 -7.58
N ALA A 263 -14.22 -13.99 -7.52
CA ALA A 263 -14.22 -12.73 -6.78
C ALA A 263 -15.29 -11.75 -7.31
N PRO A 264 -15.78 -10.81 -6.47
CA PRO A 264 -16.56 -9.67 -6.94
C PRO A 264 -15.80 -8.86 -7.99
N PHE A 265 -16.50 -8.08 -8.79
CA PHE A 265 -15.89 -7.22 -9.81
C PHE A 265 -16.09 -5.73 -9.45
N ALA A 266 -14.98 -5.00 -9.36
CA ALA A 266 -14.96 -3.56 -9.07
C ALA A 266 -13.92 -2.84 -9.95
N GLY A 267 -14.07 -2.92 -11.28
CA GLY A 267 -13.05 -2.47 -12.23
C GLY A 267 -11.95 -3.51 -12.50
N GLY A 268 -12.02 -4.65 -11.85
CA GLY A 268 -11.21 -5.85 -11.87
C GLY A 268 -11.77 -6.83 -10.86
N LEU A 269 -11.29 -8.06 -10.82
CA LEU A 269 -11.60 -9.01 -9.75
C LEU A 269 -11.05 -8.45 -8.43
N PHE A 270 -11.82 -8.50 -7.35
CA PHE A 270 -11.55 -7.66 -6.19
C PHE A 270 -11.72 -8.41 -4.87
N VAL A 271 -10.69 -8.39 -4.03
CA VAL A 271 -10.68 -8.91 -2.65
C VAL A 271 -10.30 -7.85 -1.62
N GLY A 272 -10.31 -6.58 -2.01
CA GLY A 272 -9.93 -5.42 -1.20
C GLY A 272 -8.69 -4.70 -1.76
N ASP A 273 -8.61 -3.38 -1.55
CA ASP A 273 -7.42 -2.57 -1.87
C ASP A 273 -6.34 -2.74 -0.80
N TYR A 274 -6.71 -3.24 0.40
CA TYR A 274 -5.83 -3.41 1.56
C TYR A 274 -6.09 -4.71 2.28
N GLN A 275 -5.10 -5.10 3.09
CA GLN A 275 -5.19 -6.10 4.15
C GLN A 275 -4.74 -5.47 5.47
N GLY A 276 -5.14 -6.05 6.60
CA GLY A 276 -4.62 -5.67 7.90
C GLY A 276 -3.49 -6.60 8.35
N LEU A 277 -2.39 -6.05 8.81
CA LEU A 277 -1.36 -6.77 9.55
C LEU A 277 -0.89 -5.89 10.70
N THR A 278 -0.91 -6.42 11.91
CA THR A 278 -0.38 -5.76 13.09
C THR A 278 0.37 -6.75 13.96
N GLY A 279 1.06 -6.26 14.98
CA GLY A 279 1.85 -7.10 15.87
C GLY A 279 1.60 -6.83 17.34
N TYR A 280 1.67 -7.89 18.15
CA TYR A 280 1.68 -7.81 19.61
C TYR A 280 2.71 -8.80 20.17
N GLY A 281 3.70 -8.29 20.90
CA GLY A 281 4.81 -9.12 21.39
C GLY A 281 5.55 -9.78 20.21
N SER A 282 5.53 -11.11 20.15
CA SER A 282 6.10 -11.92 19.08
C SER A 282 5.04 -12.52 18.14
N THR A 283 3.82 -11.99 18.13
CA THR A 283 2.70 -12.54 17.37
C THR A 283 2.19 -11.51 16.37
N PHE A 284 2.06 -11.91 15.12
CA PHE A 284 1.31 -11.18 14.10
C PHE A 284 -0.19 -11.48 14.21
N VAL A 285 -1.01 -10.47 13.97
CA VAL A 285 -2.45 -10.59 13.76
C VAL A 285 -2.76 -10.03 12.38
N THR A 286 -3.37 -10.84 11.54
CA THR A 286 -3.75 -10.43 10.18
C THR A 286 -5.26 -10.40 10.01
N LEU A 287 -5.73 -9.48 9.15
CA LEU A 287 -7.12 -9.40 8.70
C LEU A 287 -7.11 -9.34 7.17
N TYR A 288 -7.80 -10.28 6.51
CA TYR A 288 -7.77 -10.42 5.07
C TYR A 288 -9.08 -10.95 4.51
N SER A 289 -9.32 -10.71 3.23
CA SER A 289 -10.48 -11.25 2.52
C SER A 289 -10.12 -12.49 1.72
N ARG A 290 -11.07 -13.42 1.62
CA ARG A 290 -10.95 -14.62 0.79
C ARG A 290 -12.23 -14.84 0.03
N VAL A 291 -12.11 -15.32 -1.22
CA VAL A 291 -13.24 -15.66 -2.07
C VAL A 291 -13.90 -16.95 -1.58
N ASN A 292 -15.22 -16.96 -1.57
CA ASN A 292 -16.06 -18.13 -1.30
C ASN A 292 -16.33 -18.85 -2.61
N ASN A 293 -15.61 -19.94 -2.85
CA ASN A 293 -15.70 -20.67 -4.12
C ASN A 293 -17.13 -21.16 -4.38
N GLY A 294 -17.69 -20.72 -5.52
CA GLY A 294 -19.03 -21.13 -5.97
C GLY A 294 -20.20 -20.42 -5.29
N ASP A 295 -19.96 -19.57 -4.29
CA ASP A 295 -21.03 -18.76 -3.68
C ASP A 295 -21.18 -17.43 -4.43
N THR A 296 -22.25 -17.30 -5.19
CA THR A 296 -22.55 -16.08 -5.97
C THR A 296 -23.30 -15.02 -5.17
N GLN A 297 -23.83 -15.36 -4.00
CA GLN A 297 -24.59 -14.43 -3.12
C GLN A 297 -23.65 -13.79 -2.10
N ASN A 298 -22.75 -14.56 -1.52
CA ASN A 298 -21.70 -14.09 -0.61
C ASN A 298 -20.32 -14.48 -1.19
N ARG A 299 -19.80 -13.65 -2.08
CA ARG A 299 -18.58 -13.94 -2.85
C ARG A 299 -17.30 -13.89 -2.03
N THR A 300 -17.27 -13.12 -0.93
CA THR A 300 -16.08 -12.94 -0.08
C THR A 300 -16.44 -12.86 1.38
N ASP A 301 -15.60 -13.43 2.22
CA ASP A 301 -15.60 -13.23 3.67
C ASP A 301 -14.28 -12.69 4.17
N THR A 302 -14.31 -12.04 5.33
CA THR A 302 -13.13 -11.54 6.04
C THR A 302 -12.72 -12.52 7.13
N PHE A 303 -11.42 -12.81 7.18
CA PHE A 303 -10.78 -13.75 8.11
C PHE A 303 -9.73 -13.04 8.95
N ALA A 304 -9.47 -13.56 10.13
CA ALA A 304 -8.39 -13.12 10.99
C ALA A 304 -7.58 -14.32 11.50
N ASP A 305 -6.25 -14.22 11.48
CA ASP A 305 -5.35 -15.24 12.00
C ASP A 305 -4.33 -14.63 12.97
N ARG A 306 -3.88 -15.47 13.91
CA ARG A 306 -2.75 -15.18 14.79
C ARG A 306 -1.58 -16.07 14.42
N ILE A 307 -0.40 -15.48 14.24
CA ILE A 307 0.80 -16.15 13.74
C ILE A 307 2.01 -15.77 14.59
N ASP A 308 2.65 -16.74 15.24
CA ASP A 308 3.89 -16.51 15.96
C ASP A 308 5.04 -16.18 15.00
N SER A 309 5.93 -15.27 15.40
CA SER A 309 7.04 -14.76 14.58
C SER A 309 7.99 -15.84 14.04
N GLY A 310 8.14 -16.93 14.79
CA GLY A 310 8.93 -18.10 14.39
C GLY A 310 8.22 -19.11 13.47
N ALA A 311 6.94 -18.88 13.16
CA ALA A 311 6.16 -19.80 12.34
C ALA A 311 6.62 -19.78 10.86
N GLY A 312 6.36 -20.90 10.18
CA GLY A 312 6.69 -21.05 8.76
C GLY A 312 7.96 -21.87 8.50
N VAL A 313 8.19 -22.15 7.23
CA VAL A 313 9.38 -22.84 6.74
C VAL A 313 10.37 -21.83 6.16
N PRO A 314 11.68 -22.15 6.11
CA PRO A 314 12.63 -21.31 5.37
C PRO A 314 12.12 -21.08 3.95
N SER A 315 12.06 -19.81 3.54
CA SER A 315 11.68 -19.46 2.18
C SER A 315 12.76 -19.96 1.22
N ALA A 316 12.38 -20.43 0.04
CA ALA A 316 13.31 -20.73 -1.07
C ALA A 316 14.17 -19.51 -1.45
N LEU A 317 13.88 -18.35 -0.89
CA LEU A 317 14.66 -17.13 -0.93
C LEU A 317 16.00 -17.20 -0.15
N GLY A 318 16.26 -18.28 0.58
CA GLY A 318 17.39 -18.43 1.52
C GLY A 318 18.77 -18.62 0.91
N VAL A 319 19.00 -18.24 -0.36
CA VAL A 319 20.37 -18.18 -0.91
C VAL A 319 20.87 -16.73 -0.81
N PRO A 320 21.87 -16.44 0.07
CA PRO A 320 22.50 -15.12 0.10
C PRO A 320 23.10 -14.82 -1.28
N GLY A 321 22.67 -13.72 -1.90
CA GLY A 321 23.29 -13.20 -3.12
C GLY A 321 22.55 -13.45 -4.43
N ALA A 322 21.53 -14.29 -4.51
CA ALA A 322 20.77 -14.47 -5.74
C ALA A 322 19.72 -13.35 -5.91
N ALA A 323 20.05 -12.36 -6.73
CA ALA A 323 19.14 -11.46 -7.47
C ALA A 323 17.88 -10.93 -6.74
N ARG A 324 17.96 -10.64 -5.44
CA ARG A 324 16.90 -9.96 -4.69
C ARG A 324 16.99 -8.44 -4.79
N LYS A 325 18.20 -7.91 -4.89
CA LYS A 325 18.42 -6.50 -5.23
C LYS A 325 18.00 -6.32 -6.67
N ALA A 326 17.21 -5.30 -6.95
CA ALA A 326 17.03 -4.88 -8.32
C ALA A 326 18.43 -4.66 -8.90
N SER A 327 18.90 -5.58 -9.76
CA SER A 327 19.92 -5.20 -10.72
C SER A 327 19.38 -3.95 -11.40
N VAL A 328 20.23 -3.02 -11.78
CA VAL A 328 19.85 -1.96 -12.71
C VAL A 328 19.37 -2.71 -13.95
N ILE A 329 18.06 -2.97 -13.99
CA ILE A 329 17.42 -3.57 -15.17
C ILE A 329 17.40 -2.41 -16.13
N ASP A 330 18.06 -2.60 -17.24
CA ASP A 330 17.89 -1.71 -18.40
C ASP A 330 16.42 -1.82 -18.82
N TRP A 331 15.62 -0.87 -18.32
CA TRP A 331 14.20 -0.80 -18.56
C TRP A 331 13.99 -0.54 -20.03
N SER A 332 13.51 -1.53 -20.76
CA SER A 332 13.12 -1.30 -22.15
C SER A 332 12.11 -0.16 -22.19
N GLU A 333 12.19 0.67 -23.22
CA GLU A 333 11.21 1.75 -23.44
C GLU A 333 9.77 1.25 -23.38
N GLN A 334 9.51 0.03 -23.85
CA GLN A 334 8.20 -0.63 -23.75
C GLN A 334 7.76 -0.90 -22.31
N ALA A 335 8.69 -1.23 -21.39
CA ALA A 335 8.36 -1.43 -19.97
C ALA A 335 8.01 -0.09 -19.31
N GLN A 336 8.79 0.96 -19.58
CA GLN A 336 8.50 2.33 -19.09
C GLN A 336 7.15 2.83 -19.59
N GLN A 337 6.84 2.62 -20.87
CA GLN A 337 5.55 2.97 -21.44
C GLN A 337 4.38 2.18 -20.84
N ARG A 338 4.57 0.89 -20.46
CA ARG A 338 3.53 0.12 -19.78
C ARG A 338 3.22 0.69 -18.42
N VAL A 339 4.25 0.98 -17.61
CA VAL A 339 4.10 1.60 -16.29
C VAL A 339 3.40 2.95 -16.40
N GLY A 340 3.88 3.84 -17.26
CA GLY A 340 3.29 5.17 -17.45
C GLY A 340 1.81 5.12 -17.87
N ARG A 341 1.45 4.22 -18.82
CA ARG A 341 0.04 4.02 -19.21
C ARG A 341 -0.79 3.49 -18.05
N HIS A 342 -0.24 2.57 -17.26
CA HIS A 342 -0.96 2.01 -16.12
C HIS A 342 -1.24 3.08 -15.06
N LEU A 343 -0.26 3.87 -14.68
CA LEU A 343 -0.43 4.98 -13.72
C LEU A 343 -1.43 6.03 -14.22
N ALA A 344 -1.40 6.39 -15.51
CA ALA A 344 -2.38 7.29 -16.11
C ALA A 344 -3.81 6.70 -16.06
N GLN A 345 -3.97 5.39 -16.30
CA GLN A 345 -5.26 4.71 -16.18
C GLN A 345 -5.79 4.72 -14.74
N VAL A 346 -4.92 4.56 -13.76
CA VAL A 346 -5.29 4.62 -12.33
C VAL A 346 -5.78 6.02 -11.97
N GLN A 347 -5.07 7.08 -12.36
CA GLN A 347 -5.50 8.46 -12.11
C GLN A 347 -6.84 8.75 -12.78
N GLU A 348 -7.01 8.35 -14.03
CA GLU A 348 -8.27 8.53 -14.76
C GLU A 348 -9.42 7.73 -14.13
N SER A 349 -9.14 6.53 -13.62
CA SER A 349 -10.14 5.73 -12.90
C SER A 349 -10.64 6.43 -11.63
N ARG A 350 -9.76 7.06 -10.85
CA ARG A 350 -10.12 7.86 -9.66
C ARG A 350 -11.00 9.03 -10.06
N ARG A 351 -10.61 9.77 -11.10
CA ARG A 351 -11.38 10.91 -11.62
C ARG A 351 -12.80 10.49 -12.06
N ARG A 352 -12.93 9.38 -12.78
CA ARG A 352 -14.23 8.81 -13.18
C ARG A 352 -15.06 8.32 -11.99
N GLN A 353 -14.43 7.79 -10.95
CA GLN A 353 -15.12 7.38 -9.72
C GLN A 353 -15.79 8.59 -9.07
N TRP A 354 -15.08 9.70 -8.97
CA TRP A 354 -15.64 10.94 -8.47
C TRP A 354 -16.75 11.50 -9.36
N GLN A 355 -16.58 11.54 -10.68
CA GLN A 355 -17.61 11.99 -11.62
C GLN A 355 -18.92 11.17 -11.45
N ARG A 356 -18.81 9.84 -11.36
CA ARG A 356 -19.99 8.98 -11.10
C ARG A 356 -20.64 9.28 -9.75
N TRP A 357 -19.85 9.58 -8.73
CA TRP A 357 -20.36 9.96 -7.43
C TRP A 357 -21.12 11.29 -7.51
N LEU A 358 -20.60 12.29 -8.23
CA LEU A 358 -21.30 13.55 -8.51
C LEU A 358 -22.63 13.33 -9.22
N GLU A 359 -22.65 12.54 -10.29
CA GLU A 359 -23.87 12.19 -11.03
C GLU A 359 -24.93 11.52 -10.14
N SER A 360 -24.49 10.68 -9.20
CA SER A 360 -25.37 9.93 -8.29
C SER A 360 -25.89 10.77 -7.12
N ASN A 361 -25.23 11.87 -6.77
CA ASN A 361 -25.52 12.69 -5.60
C ASN A 361 -25.85 14.15 -5.94
N SER A 362 -25.95 14.51 -7.23
CA SER A 362 -26.44 15.82 -7.65
C SER A 362 -27.93 15.95 -7.33
N PRO A 363 -28.41 17.03 -6.69
CA PRO A 363 -29.81 17.25 -6.49
C PRO A 363 -30.55 17.33 -7.85
N PRO A 364 -31.82 16.88 -7.95
CA PRO A 364 -32.59 16.86 -9.17
C PRO A 364 -32.89 18.27 -9.71
#